data_668c41caaedf88a4853552d476ca4463
#
_entry.id   668c41caaedf88a4853552d476ca4463
#
_cell.length_a   1.000
_cell.length_b   1.000
_cell.length_c   1.000
_cell.angle_alpha   90.00
_cell.angle_beta   90.00
_cell.angle_gamma   90.00
#
_symmetry.space_group_name_H-M   'P 1'
#
loop_
_entity.id
_entity.type
_entity.pdbx_description
1 polymer ?
#
loop_
_entity_poly.entity_id
_entity_poly.type
_entity_poly.pdbx_seq_one_letter_code
_entity_poly.pdbx_strand_id
1 'polypeptide(L)'
;MKRSWLARHPVGFMALYTIFYLSVFHYLESNVPLRSILVHCRLDDLIPFCKYAVIPYFAWFAWIPFTLFYLLWKAPREDFWRLCLPLFSGMTIALACYAVLPTALDLRPYWVPGSDIFAQTVRFLYRTDTATNVCPSIHVFNSVTLLLAYYRSRIFE
;
A
#
# COMPACT_ATOMS: atom_id res chain seq x y z
N MET A 1 8.90 32.54 11.73
CA MET A 1 8.20 31.29 12.14
C MET A 1 9.21 30.16 12.27
N LYS A 2 9.34 29.53 13.44
CA LYS A 2 10.22 28.35 13.61
C LYS A 2 9.63 27.19 12.77
N ARG A 3 10.37 26.74 11.75
CA ARG A 3 9.97 25.54 10.99
C ARG A 3 9.79 24.39 11.97
N SER A 4 8.66 23.66 11.90
CA SER A 4 8.37 22.50 12.75
C SER A 4 9.51 21.45 12.62
N TRP A 5 9.69 20.62 13.62
CA TRP A 5 10.68 19.52 13.58
C TRP A 5 10.49 18.64 12.34
N LEU A 6 9.24 18.33 12.00
CA LEU A 6 8.86 17.57 10.79
C LEU A 6 9.45 18.17 9.51
N ALA A 7 9.33 19.50 9.33
CA ALA A 7 9.86 20.17 8.15
C ALA A 7 11.40 20.11 8.03
N ARG A 8 12.09 19.88 9.14
CA ARG A 8 13.56 19.76 9.19
C ARG A 8 14.06 18.35 8.98
N HIS A 9 13.27 17.33 9.34
CA HIS A 9 13.67 15.91 9.33
C HIS A 9 12.70 15.02 8.53
N PRO A 10 12.52 15.23 7.21
CA PRO A 10 11.54 14.47 6.42
C PRO A 10 11.84 12.97 6.36
N VAL A 11 13.11 12.58 6.27
CA VAL A 11 13.51 11.17 6.28
C VAL A 11 13.20 10.52 7.63
N GLY A 12 13.49 11.22 8.73
CA GLY A 12 13.14 10.76 10.07
C GLY A 12 11.62 10.59 10.25
N PHE A 13 10.84 11.51 9.70
CA PHE A 13 9.38 11.41 9.69
C PHE A 13 8.89 10.18 8.91
N MET A 14 9.40 9.96 7.69
CA MET A 14 9.07 8.77 6.91
C MET A 14 9.42 7.48 7.64
N ALA A 15 10.62 7.40 8.24
CA ALA A 15 11.05 6.22 8.97
C ALA A 15 10.15 5.93 10.18
N LEU A 16 9.86 6.93 10.99
CA LEU A 16 8.96 6.79 12.15
C LEU A 16 7.56 6.37 11.73
N TYR A 17 7.04 6.99 10.65
CA TYR A 17 5.73 6.62 10.13
C TYR A 17 5.72 5.19 9.60
N THR A 18 6.76 4.76 8.89
CA THR A 18 6.86 3.38 8.36
C THR A 18 6.86 2.36 9.49
N ILE A 19 7.62 2.61 10.57
CA ILE A 19 7.64 1.74 11.75
C ILE A 19 6.24 1.67 12.37
N PHE A 20 5.59 2.81 12.59
CA PHE A 20 4.23 2.87 13.12
C PHE A 20 3.25 2.09 12.23
N TYR A 21 3.25 2.38 10.92
CA TYR A 21 2.35 1.75 9.97
C TYR A 21 2.51 0.23 9.93
N LEU A 22 3.75 -0.25 9.79
CA LEU A 22 4.03 -1.69 9.72
C LEU A 22 3.70 -2.41 11.03
N SER A 23 3.92 -1.76 12.18
CA SER A 23 3.57 -2.34 13.49
C SER A 23 2.06 -2.50 13.65
N VAL A 24 1.29 -1.47 13.30
CA VAL A 24 -0.18 -1.52 13.39
C VAL A 24 -0.75 -2.48 12.35
N PHE A 25 -0.24 -2.44 11.11
CA PHE A 25 -0.68 -3.35 10.06
C PHE A 25 -0.43 -4.81 10.45
N HIS A 26 0.78 -5.14 10.91
CA HIS A 26 1.11 -6.48 11.39
C HIS A 26 0.24 -6.93 12.56
N TYR A 27 -0.06 -6.02 13.49
CA TYR A 27 -0.99 -6.31 14.60
C TYR A 27 -2.38 -6.67 14.09
N LEU A 28 -2.92 -5.91 13.14
CA LEU A 28 -4.24 -6.17 12.55
C LEU A 28 -4.27 -7.48 11.75
N GLU A 29 -3.21 -7.77 10.98
CA GLU A 29 -3.04 -9.03 10.26
C GLU A 29 -2.97 -10.26 11.18
N SER A 30 -2.29 -10.11 12.32
CA SER A 30 -2.13 -11.20 13.29
C SER A 30 -3.37 -11.45 14.16
N ASN A 31 -4.29 -10.48 14.22
CA ASN A 31 -5.48 -10.52 15.08
C ASN A 31 -6.77 -10.38 14.26
N VAL A 32 -6.86 -11.10 13.15
CA VAL A 32 -8.05 -11.05 12.28
C VAL A 32 -9.27 -11.59 13.03
N PRO A 33 -10.37 -10.82 13.13
CA PRO A 33 -11.59 -11.29 13.75
C PRO A 33 -12.20 -12.47 13.00
N LEU A 34 -12.82 -13.41 13.73
CA LEU A 34 -13.51 -14.56 13.16
C LEU A 34 -14.66 -14.18 12.20
N ARG A 35 -15.19 -12.96 12.33
CA ARG A 35 -16.23 -12.41 11.47
C ARG A 35 -15.67 -11.23 10.68
N SER A 36 -15.17 -11.50 9.49
CA SER A 36 -14.79 -10.49 8.51
C SER A 36 -15.85 -10.37 7.43
N ILE A 37 -16.05 -9.15 6.92
CA ILE A 37 -16.96 -8.90 5.81
C ILE A 37 -16.30 -9.39 4.53
N LEU A 38 -16.92 -10.37 3.87
CA LEU A 38 -16.43 -10.84 2.57
C LEU A 38 -16.69 -9.78 1.49
N VAL A 39 -15.64 -9.29 0.88
CA VAL A 39 -15.70 -8.32 -0.23
C VAL A 39 -15.57 -9.11 -1.54
N HIS A 40 -16.66 -9.12 -2.30
CA HIS A 40 -16.74 -9.82 -3.59
C HIS A 40 -17.74 -9.13 -4.51
N CYS A 41 -17.43 -9.04 -5.79
CA CYS A 41 -18.35 -8.58 -6.81
C CYS A 41 -18.29 -9.49 -8.05
N ARG A 42 -19.31 -9.42 -8.91
CA ARG A 42 -19.39 -10.27 -10.12
C ARG A 42 -18.23 -10.06 -11.11
N LEU A 43 -17.57 -8.91 -11.06
CA LEU A 43 -16.41 -8.65 -11.91
C LEU A 43 -15.18 -9.45 -11.47
N ASP A 44 -15.10 -9.79 -10.19
CA ASP A 44 -13.98 -10.57 -9.65
C ASP A 44 -13.96 -11.99 -10.25
N ASP A 45 -15.13 -12.54 -10.54
CA ASP A 45 -15.29 -13.88 -11.16
C ASP A 45 -14.82 -13.91 -12.62
N LEU A 46 -14.74 -12.76 -13.28
CA LEU A 46 -14.32 -12.64 -14.67
C LEU A 46 -12.80 -12.48 -14.81
N ILE A 47 -12.09 -12.19 -13.73
CA ILE A 47 -10.65 -11.95 -13.74
C ILE A 47 -9.92 -13.28 -13.49
N PRO A 48 -9.25 -13.86 -14.50
CA PRO A 48 -8.53 -15.11 -14.31
C PRO A 48 -7.29 -14.91 -13.43
N PHE A 49 -6.97 -15.93 -12.62
CA PHE A 49 -5.73 -15.92 -11.85
C PHE A 49 -4.51 -15.85 -12.78
N CYS A 50 -3.62 -14.90 -12.51
CA CYS A 50 -2.37 -14.72 -13.26
C CYS A 50 -1.19 -14.58 -12.29
N LYS A 51 -0.32 -15.61 -12.22
CA LYS A 51 0.87 -15.58 -11.36
C LYS A 51 1.87 -14.49 -11.70
N TYR A 52 1.89 -14.02 -12.97
CA TYR A 52 2.79 -12.93 -13.41
C TYR A 52 2.38 -11.56 -12.88
N ALA A 53 1.18 -11.42 -12.33
CA ALA A 53 0.74 -10.20 -11.65
C ALA A 53 1.61 -9.86 -10.42
N VAL A 54 2.42 -10.79 -9.94
CA VAL A 54 3.43 -10.54 -8.91
C VAL A 54 4.49 -9.52 -9.33
N ILE A 55 4.77 -9.38 -10.64
CA ILE A 55 5.74 -8.41 -11.16
C ILE A 55 5.26 -6.97 -10.92
N PRO A 56 4.11 -6.52 -11.45
CA PRO A 56 3.60 -5.18 -11.15
C PRO A 56 3.30 -4.98 -9.66
N TYR A 57 2.96 -6.03 -8.92
CA TYR A 57 2.78 -5.97 -7.46
C TYR A 57 4.06 -5.52 -6.75
N PHE A 58 5.21 -6.16 -7.00
CA PHE A 58 6.47 -5.74 -6.40
C PHE A 58 6.97 -4.40 -6.94
N ALA A 59 6.76 -4.12 -8.23
CA ALA A 59 7.10 -2.82 -8.80
C ALA A 59 6.36 -1.68 -8.07
N TRP A 60 5.11 -1.89 -7.68
CA TRP A 60 4.32 -0.93 -6.93
C TRP A 60 4.95 -0.62 -5.55
N PHE A 61 5.43 -1.64 -4.81
CA PHE A 61 6.11 -1.43 -3.54
C PHE A 61 7.40 -0.60 -3.67
N ALA A 62 8.13 -0.76 -4.77
CA ALA A 62 9.33 0.03 -5.04
C ALA A 62 8.99 1.46 -5.48
N TRP A 63 7.88 1.64 -6.18
CA TRP A 63 7.49 2.93 -6.76
C TRP A 63 7.20 4.01 -5.71
N ILE A 64 6.52 3.67 -4.63
CA ILE A 64 6.16 4.63 -3.58
C ILE A 64 7.40 5.26 -2.93
N PRO A 65 8.34 4.49 -2.34
CA PRO A 65 9.54 5.07 -1.75
C PRO A 65 10.42 5.77 -2.80
N PHE A 66 10.53 5.21 -4.01
CA PHE A 66 11.26 5.86 -5.10
C PHE A 66 10.71 7.27 -5.37
N THR A 67 9.39 7.42 -5.49
CA THR A 67 8.78 8.73 -5.74
C THR A 67 9.00 9.69 -4.58
N LEU A 68 8.85 9.23 -3.34
CA LEU A 68 9.07 10.06 -2.14
C LEU A 68 10.52 10.55 -2.06
N PHE A 69 11.50 9.67 -2.29
CA PHE A 69 12.91 10.05 -2.29
C PHE A 69 13.27 10.93 -3.48
N TYR A 70 12.72 10.66 -4.67
CA TYR A 70 12.92 11.49 -5.86
C TYR A 70 12.43 12.92 -5.64
N LEU A 71 11.21 13.09 -5.14
CA LEU A 71 10.67 14.41 -4.81
C LEU A 71 11.48 15.10 -3.69
N LEU A 72 11.92 14.36 -2.70
CA LEU A 72 12.75 14.89 -1.63
C LEU A 72 14.07 15.46 -2.12
N TRP A 73 14.64 14.85 -3.17
CA TRP A 73 15.95 15.22 -3.72
C TRP A 73 15.85 16.24 -4.85
N LYS A 74 14.88 16.11 -5.74
CA LYS A 74 14.81 16.89 -7.00
C LYS A 74 13.75 18.00 -6.98
N ALA A 75 12.74 17.90 -6.10
CA ALA A 75 11.63 18.84 -6.05
C ALA A 75 11.74 19.86 -4.91
N PRO A 76 11.00 20.96 -4.98
CA PRO A 76 10.74 21.80 -3.81
C PRO A 76 10.16 20.98 -2.65
N ARG A 77 10.57 21.31 -1.42
CA ARG A 77 10.06 20.64 -0.20
C ARG A 77 8.53 20.62 -0.11
N GLU A 78 7.90 21.56 -0.73
CA GLU A 78 6.45 21.68 -0.77
C GLU A 78 5.79 20.54 -1.53
N ASP A 79 6.35 20.14 -2.69
CA ASP A 79 5.83 19.04 -3.50
C ASP A 79 6.01 17.69 -2.79
N PHE A 80 7.13 17.50 -2.09
CA PHE A 80 7.31 16.34 -1.22
C PHE A 80 6.20 16.24 -0.17
N TRP A 81 5.89 17.34 0.55
CA TRP A 81 4.86 17.32 1.58
C TRP A 81 3.43 17.20 1.01
N ARG A 82 3.20 17.74 -0.18
CA ARG A 82 1.93 17.59 -0.90
C ARG A 82 1.63 16.13 -1.26
N LEU A 83 2.65 15.29 -1.46
CA LEU A 83 2.48 13.86 -1.62
C LEU A 83 2.47 13.13 -0.28
N CYS A 84 3.48 13.38 0.55
CA CYS A 84 3.74 12.61 1.77
C CYS A 84 2.56 12.67 2.76
N LEU A 85 1.99 13.85 3.00
CA LEU A 85 0.92 14.02 3.98
C LEU A 85 -0.39 13.33 3.57
N PRO A 86 -0.94 13.52 2.35
CA PRO A 86 -2.13 12.78 1.92
C PRO A 86 -1.90 11.27 1.89
N LEU A 87 -0.74 10.81 1.39
CA LEU A 87 -0.39 9.40 1.33
C LEU A 87 -0.46 8.75 2.72
N PHE A 88 0.25 9.32 3.69
CA PHE A 88 0.31 8.78 5.04
C PHE A 88 -1.00 8.93 5.80
N SER A 89 -1.71 10.04 5.61
CA SER A 89 -3.05 10.22 6.21
C SER A 89 -4.04 9.18 5.72
N GLY A 90 -4.08 8.92 4.40
CA GLY A 90 -4.99 7.94 3.84
C GLY A 90 -4.64 6.50 4.24
N MET A 91 -3.35 6.17 4.32
CA MET A 91 -2.90 4.88 4.85
C MET A 91 -3.31 4.71 6.33
N THR A 92 -3.22 5.77 7.14
CA THR A 92 -3.69 5.75 8.54
C THR A 92 -5.19 5.58 8.65
N ILE A 93 -5.96 6.26 7.79
CA ILE A 93 -7.43 6.10 7.71
C ILE A 93 -7.78 4.66 7.31
N ALA A 94 -7.06 4.08 6.35
CA ALA A 94 -7.27 2.68 5.96
C ALA A 94 -7.04 1.71 7.14
N LEU A 95 -5.96 1.90 7.94
CA LEU A 95 -5.74 1.10 9.14
C LEU A 95 -6.90 1.24 10.16
N ALA A 96 -7.40 2.46 10.35
CA ALA A 96 -8.56 2.69 11.22
C ALA A 96 -9.82 1.98 10.69
N CYS A 97 -10.05 1.99 9.36
CA CYS A 97 -11.14 1.25 8.74
C CYS A 97 -10.99 -0.26 8.96
N TYR A 98 -9.79 -0.82 8.80
CA TYR A 98 -9.53 -2.24 9.03
C TYR A 98 -9.77 -2.67 10.48
N ALA A 99 -9.44 -1.79 11.44
CA ALA A 99 -9.68 -2.05 12.85
C ALA A 99 -11.18 -2.09 13.20
N VAL A 100 -12.00 -1.28 12.52
CA VAL A 100 -13.44 -1.15 12.79
C VAL A 100 -14.28 -2.08 11.92
N LEU A 101 -13.89 -2.25 10.67
CA LEU A 101 -14.61 -3.03 9.66
C LEU A 101 -13.63 -4.01 8.99
N PRO A 102 -13.30 -5.13 9.64
CA PRO A 102 -12.41 -6.13 9.07
C PRO A 102 -13.02 -6.74 7.83
N THR A 103 -12.29 -6.71 6.74
CA THR A 103 -12.71 -7.24 5.43
C THR A 103 -11.84 -8.41 5.01
N ALA A 104 -12.39 -9.33 4.24
CA ALA A 104 -11.69 -10.49 3.71
C ALA A 104 -12.04 -10.72 2.24
N LEU A 105 -11.18 -11.44 1.53
CA LEU A 105 -11.33 -11.81 0.14
C LEU A 105 -11.17 -13.32 -0.01
N ASP A 106 -12.08 -13.95 -0.75
CA ASP A 106 -12.05 -15.40 -1.05
C ASP A 106 -11.88 -15.63 -2.56
N LEU A 107 -10.81 -15.07 -3.13
CA LEU A 107 -10.47 -15.20 -4.55
C LEU A 107 -9.13 -15.91 -4.77
N ARG A 108 -8.43 -16.28 -3.69
CA ARG A 108 -7.16 -16.99 -3.83
C ARG A 108 -7.40 -18.41 -4.33
N PRO A 109 -6.77 -18.83 -5.44
CA PRO A 109 -6.91 -20.20 -5.90
C PRO A 109 -6.35 -21.16 -4.86
N TYR A 110 -6.99 -22.30 -4.69
CA TYR A 110 -6.55 -23.40 -3.82
C TYR A 110 -5.16 -23.89 -4.18
N TRP A 111 -4.81 -23.80 -5.46
CA TRP A 111 -3.55 -24.27 -6.02
C TRP A 111 -2.98 -23.22 -6.98
N VAL A 112 -1.71 -22.88 -6.79
CA VAL A 112 -0.95 -22.02 -7.71
C VAL A 112 -0.18 -22.91 -8.67
N PRO A 113 -0.53 -22.95 -9.97
CA PRO A 113 0.08 -23.86 -10.93
C PRO A 113 1.52 -23.49 -11.28
N GLY A 114 2.35 -24.51 -11.48
CA GLY A 114 3.75 -24.39 -11.89
C GLY A 114 4.74 -24.45 -10.72
N SER A 115 6.01 -24.67 -11.09
CA SER A 115 7.17 -24.73 -10.17
C SER A 115 8.18 -23.61 -10.39
N ASP A 116 7.88 -22.70 -11.31
CA ASP A 116 8.72 -21.55 -11.65
C ASP A 116 8.78 -20.52 -10.52
N ILE A 117 9.70 -19.57 -10.65
CA ILE A 117 9.96 -18.54 -9.64
C ILE A 117 8.70 -17.71 -9.32
N PHE A 118 7.85 -17.42 -10.29
CA PHE A 118 6.62 -16.63 -10.10
C PHE A 118 5.61 -17.39 -9.24
N ALA A 119 5.39 -18.68 -9.54
CA ALA A 119 4.51 -19.51 -8.74
C ALA A 119 5.02 -19.70 -7.31
N GLN A 120 6.34 -19.85 -7.12
CA GLN A 120 6.96 -19.93 -5.80
C GLN A 120 6.77 -18.61 -5.03
N THR A 121 6.97 -17.47 -5.68
CA THR A 121 6.79 -16.14 -5.09
C THR A 121 5.34 -15.90 -4.67
N VAL A 122 4.35 -16.26 -5.51
CA VAL A 122 2.93 -16.14 -5.14
C VAL A 122 2.60 -17.03 -3.93
N ARG A 123 3.08 -18.28 -3.92
CA ARG A 123 2.90 -19.16 -2.75
C ARG A 123 3.54 -18.62 -1.48
N PHE A 124 4.71 -18.00 -1.60
CA PHE A 124 5.35 -17.32 -0.47
C PHE A 124 4.49 -16.16 0.02
N LEU A 125 3.99 -15.28 -0.88
CA LEU A 125 3.10 -14.19 -0.52
C LEU A 125 1.84 -14.70 0.20
N TYR A 126 1.22 -15.76 -0.29
CA TYR A 126 0.00 -16.32 0.33
C TYR A 126 0.22 -16.92 1.72
N ARG A 127 1.47 -17.24 2.07
CA ARG A 127 1.84 -17.72 3.41
C ARG A 127 2.17 -16.58 4.37
N THR A 128 2.63 -15.46 3.85
CA THR A 128 3.12 -14.32 4.67
C THR A 128 2.09 -13.20 4.81
N ASP A 129 1.16 -13.12 3.88
CA ASP A 129 0.13 -12.08 3.80
C ASP A 129 -1.24 -12.75 3.82
N THR A 130 -2.12 -12.31 4.70
CA THR A 130 -3.48 -12.84 4.78
C THR A 130 -4.36 -12.26 3.67
N ALA A 131 -5.51 -12.91 3.37
CA ALA A 131 -6.49 -12.37 2.44
C ALA A 131 -7.50 -11.45 3.15
N THR A 132 -7.03 -10.67 4.10
CA THR A 132 -7.84 -9.78 4.94
C THR A 132 -7.43 -8.32 4.76
N ASN A 133 -8.19 -7.40 5.35
CA ASN A 133 -7.89 -5.96 5.29
C ASN A 133 -7.81 -5.42 3.85
N VAL A 134 -8.71 -5.89 2.99
CA VAL A 134 -8.67 -5.61 1.54
C VAL A 134 -9.42 -4.34 1.14
N CYS A 135 -10.35 -3.86 1.95
CA CYS A 135 -11.14 -2.66 1.70
C CYS A 135 -11.17 -1.73 2.91
N PRO A 136 -10.87 -0.43 2.73
CA PRO A 136 -10.50 0.27 1.50
C PRO A 136 -9.11 -0.16 0.96
N SER A 137 -8.95 -0.21 -0.37
CA SER A 137 -7.71 -0.66 -0.97
C SER A 137 -6.60 0.40 -0.86
N ILE A 138 -5.57 0.11 -0.08
CA ILE A 138 -4.36 0.94 0.02
C ILE A 138 -3.64 1.05 -1.32
N HIS A 139 -3.64 -0.02 -2.13
CA HIS A 139 -3.02 -0.02 -3.45
C HIS A 139 -3.68 1.00 -4.38
N VAL A 140 -5.01 1.01 -4.44
CA VAL A 140 -5.76 1.98 -5.26
C VAL A 140 -5.56 3.40 -4.71
N PHE A 141 -5.72 3.60 -3.42
CA PHE A 141 -5.56 4.91 -2.79
C PHE A 141 -4.18 5.52 -3.05
N ASN A 142 -3.12 4.75 -2.80
CA ASN A 142 -1.75 5.22 -2.98
C ASN A 142 -1.44 5.50 -4.47
N SER A 143 -1.92 4.65 -5.38
CA SER A 143 -1.75 4.87 -6.83
C SER A 143 -2.41 6.15 -7.31
N VAL A 144 -3.65 6.43 -6.87
CA VAL A 144 -4.36 7.66 -7.19
C VAL A 144 -3.66 8.88 -6.59
N THR A 145 -3.20 8.78 -5.33
CA THR A 145 -2.49 9.86 -4.65
C THR A 145 -1.17 10.20 -5.37
N LEU A 146 -0.41 9.18 -5.79
CA LEU A 146 0.79 9.35 -6.60
C LEU A 146 0.48 10.03 -7.94
N LEU A 147 -0.53 9.55 -8.66
CA LEU A 147 -0.95 10.10 -9.94
C LEU A 147 -1.29 11.59 -9.81
N LEU A 148 -2.08 11.96 -8.80
CA LEU A 148 -2.44 13.36 -8.54
C LEU A 148 -1.24 14.22 -8.17
N ALA A 149 -0.26 13.65 -7.44
CA ALA A 149 0.97 14.36 -7.12
C ALA A 149 1.82 14.62 -8.37
N TYR A 150 1.92 13.67 -9.30
CA TYR A 150 2.60 13.86 -10.57
C TYR A 150 1.95 14.98 -11.40
N TYR A 151 0.63 15.00 -11.54
CA TYR A 151 -0.08 16.06 -12.28
C TYR A 151 0.06 17.46 -11.67
N ARG A 152 0.35 17.54 -10.36
CA ARG A 152 0.50 18.82 -9.64
C ARG A 152 1.94 19.22 -9.40
N SER A 153 2.89 18.36 -9.70
CA SER A 153 4.30 18.66 -9.48
C SER A 153 4.87 19.44 -10.64
N ARG A 154 5.56 20.54 -10.33
CA ARG A 154 6.24 21.38 -11.33
C ARG A 154 7.45 20.73 -12.00
N ILE A 155 7.83 19.51 -11.57
CA ILE A 155 8.97 18.79 -12.17
C ILE A 155 8.58 18.16 -13.51
N PHE A 156 7.30 17.91 -13.73
CA PHE A 156 6.79 17.22 -14.92
C PHE A 156 6.11 18.17 -15.90
N GLU A 157 6.14 19.49 -15.64
CA GLU A 157 5.85 20.55 -16.59
C GLU A 157 7.10 20.90 -17.43
#